data_731cd28f36ad6bd5df601239f737d65a
#
_entry.id   731cd28f36ad6bd5df601239f737d65a
#
_cell.length_a   1.000
_cell.length_b   1.000
_cell.length_c   1.000
_cell.angle_alpha   90.00
_cell.angle_beta   90.00
_cell.angle_gamma   90.00
#
_symmetry.space_group_name_H-M   'P 1'
#
loop_
_entity.id
_entity.type
_entity.pdbx_description
1 polymer ?
#
loop_
_entity_poly.entity_id
_entity_poly.type
_entity_poly.pdbx_seq_one_letter_code
_entity_poly.pdbx_strand_id
1 'polypeptide(L)'
;MRDNALAVSGLLVGRAGGPGVKPYQPPGLWNEVSLGGNVRFRQDTGENLYRKSMYTYWKRSAPAPSMTIFDAPTREKCMVERPRTNTPLQALVTLNDPQFTEAARNLAQRMIKEGGQTAQDRVTYGYRLVAARKPKPIVANILVAAYNEELENFKKNTEAADKLLDVGESKRDETINNAEHAAWTIVASMLLNLDEVITRL
;
A
#
# COMPACT_ATOMS: atom_id res chain seq x y z
N MET A 1 2.16 -8.94 3.09
CA MET A 1 2.00 -7.85 2.09
C MET A 1 1.92 -6.46 2.73
N ARG A 2 0.96 -6.19 3.62
CA ARG A 2 0.77 -4.87 4.24
C ARG A 2 2.04 -4.32 4.93
N ASP A 3 2.66 -5.09 5.81
CA ASP A 3 3.86 -4.62 6.53
C ASP A 3 5.04 -4.36 5.60
N ASN A 4 5.14 -5.11 4.50
CA ASN A 4 6.13 -4.85 3.45
C ASN A 4 5.87 -3.50 2.76
N ALA A 5 4.62 -3.24 2.34
CA ALA A 5 4.24 -1.97 1.72
C ALA A 5 4.53 -0.77 2.65
N LEU A 6 4.18 -0.89 3.93
CA LEU A 6 4.48 0.14 4.93
C LEU A 6 5.99 0.32 5.17
N ALA A 7 6.75 -0.77 5.16
CA ALA A 7 8.20 -0.71 5.38
C ALA A 7 8.93 -0.03 4.20
N VAL A 8 8.64 -0.45 2.97
CA VAL A 8 9.30 0.13 1.79
C VAL A 8 8.90 1.59 1.53
N SER A 9 7.68 1.98 1.94
CA SER A 9 7.22 3.36 1.87
C SER A 9 7.75 4.26 2.99
N GLY A 10 8.34 3.66 4.05
CA GLY A 10 8.81 4.41 5.22
C GLY A 10 7.73 4.74 6.24
N LEU A 11 6.50 4.25 6.06
CA LEU A 11 5.38 4.51 6.97
C LEU A 11 5.36 3.57 8.18
N LEU A 12 6.05 2.42 8.13
CA LEU A 12 5.96 1.40 9.18
C LEU A 12 6.41 1.90 10.54
N VAL A 13 5.52 1.86 11.51
CA VAL A 13 5.83 2.16 12.91
C VAL A 13 6.29 0.90 13.64
N GLY A 14 7.56 0.90 14.08
CA GLY A 14 8.23 -0.25 14.69
C GLY A 14 7.92 -0.48 16.18
N ARG A 15 7.05 0.34 16.81
CA ARG A 15 6.74 0.25 18.24
C ARG A 15 6.20 -1.14 18.62
N ALA A 16 6.86 -1.80 19.56
CA ALA A 16 6.43 -3.08 20.13
C ALA A 16 5.47 -2.89 21.30
N GLY A 17 4.55 -3.84 21.50
CA GLY A 17 3.58 -3.84 22.60
C GLY A 17 2.44 -2.84 22.44
N GLY A 18 1.60 -2.71 23.46
CA GLY A 18 0.44 -1.82 23.47
C GLY A 18 -0.85 -2.44 22.89
N PRO A 19 -1.96 -1.69 22.90
CA PRO A 19 -3.26 -2.19 22.47
C PRO A 19 -3.32 -2.46 20.97
N GLY A 20 -4.33 -3.23 20.56
CA GLY A 20 -4.66 -3.45 19.15
C GLY A 20 -5.08 -2.16 18.47
N VAL A 21 -4.77 -2.04 17.17
CA VAL A 21 -5.05 -0.87 16.34
C VAL A 21 -6.08 -1.20 15.24
N LYS A 22 -6.78 -0.17 14.77
CA LYS A 22 -7.82 -0.27 13.74
C LYS A 22 -7.41 0.55 12.52
N PRO A 23 -6.58 0.00 11.62
CA PRO A 23 -6.19 0.67 10.39
C PRO A 23 -7.37 0.80 9.42
N TYR A 24 -7.14 1.32 8.22
CA TYR A 24 -8.15 1.47 7.17
C TYR A 24 -8.98 0.20 6.97
N GLN A 25 -10.30 0.40 6.85
CA GLN A 25 -11.25 -0.66 6.57
C GLN A 25 -12.45 -0.07 5.85
N PRO A 26 -13.08 -0.79 4.91
CA PRO A 26 -14.30 -0.33 4.26
C PRO A 26 -15.38 0.08 5.27
N PRO A 27 -16.08 1.20 5.06
CA PRO A 27 -17.15 1.64 5.94
C PRO A 27 -18.32 0.64 5.93
N GLY A 28 -19.07 0.58 7.03
CA GLY A 28 -20.29 -0.23 7.12
C GLY A 28 -20.11 -1.70 7.46
N LEU A 29 -18.93 -2.28 7.25
CA LEU A 29 -18.70 -3.72 7.45
C LEU A 29 -19.12 -4.25 8.84
N TRP A 30 -18.87 -3.48 9.88
CA TRP A 30 -19.24 -3.89 11.25
C TRP A 30 -20.73 -3.73 11.51
N ASN A 31 -21.41 -2.87 10.79
CA ASN A 31 -22.86 -2.68 10.95
C ASN A 31 -23.65 -3.94 10.52
N GLU A 32 -23.19 -4.62 9.47
CA GLU A 32 -23.82 -5.83 8.93
C GLU A 32 -23.77 -7.02 9.92
N VAL A 33 -22.73 -7.07 10.76
CA VAL A 33 -22.53 -8.17 11.73
C VAL A 33 -22.88 -7.78 13.16
N SER A 34 -23.42 -6.59 13.40
CA SER A 34 -23.81 -6.10 14.71
C SER A 34 -25.31 -6.30 14.93
N LEU A 35 -25.67 -7.39 15.62
CA LEU A 35 -27.02 -7.58 16.12
C LEU A 35 -27.36 -6.45 17.10
N GLY A 36 -28.24 -5.53 16.70
CA GLY A 36 -28.67 -4.39 17.52
C GLY A 36 -27.90 -3.07 17.27
N GLY A 37 -27.00 -2.98 16.30
CA GLY A 37 -26.39 -1.72 15.84
C GLY A 37 -25.40 -1.03 16.80
N ASN A 38 -25.06 -1.67 17.93
CA ASN A 38 -24.31 -1.02 19.02
C ASN A 38 -22.79 -1.02 18.84
N VAL A 39 -22.23 -1.77 17.87
CA VAL A 39 -20.78 -1.89 17.67
C VAL A 39 -20.40 -1.29 16.34
N ARG A 40 -19.82 -0.09 16.37
CA ARG A 40 -19.32 0.61 15.17
C ARG A 40 -17.81 0.49 15.06
N PHE A 41 -17.33 0.35 13.85
CA PHE A 41 -15.90 0.51 13.56
C PHE A 41 -15.53 1.99 13.68
N ARG A 42 -14.52 2.27 14.49
CA ARG A 42 -13.88 3.59 14.53
C ARG A 42 -12.43 3.39 14.15
N GLN A 43 -12.06 3.92 13.01
CA GLN A 43 -10.68 3.92 12.52
C GLN A 43 -9.79 4.71 13.48
N ASP A 44 -8.59 4.22 13.72
CA ASP A 44 -7.56 4.97 14.43
C ASP A 44 -6.94 6.02 13.51
N THR A 45 -6.14 6.92 14.09
CA THR A 45 -5.44 8.01 13.40
C THR A 45 -3.95 8.01 13.74
N GLY A 46 -3.16 8.74 12.96
CA GLY A 46 -1.74 8.92 13.18
C GLY A 46 -0.94 7.62 13.13
N GLU A 47 0.05 7.46 14.00
CA GLU A 47 0.95 6.30 14.03
C GLU A 47 0.22 4.96 14.13
N ASN A 48 -0.97 4.91 14.71
CA ASN A 48 -1.72 3.68 14.88
C ASN A 48 -2.17 3.06 13.55
N LEU A 49 -2.32 3.87 12.51
CA LEU A 49 -2.62 3.39 11.16
C LEU A 49 -1.49 2.55 10.56
N TYR A 50 -0.24 2.81 10.98
CA TYR A 50 0.96 2.27 10.34
C TYR A 50 1.70 1.24 11.20
N ARG A 51 1.12 0.80 12.30
CA ARG A 51 1.70 -0.27 13.12
C ARG A 51 1.69 -1.61 12.39
N LYS A 52 2.60 -2.52 12.77
CA LYS A 52 2.68 -3.89 12.22
C LYS A 52 1.33 -4.59 12.25
N SER A 53 1.02 -5.35 11.22
CA SER A 53 -0.27 -6.07 11.04
C SER A 53 -0.62 -7.00 12.18
N MET A 54 0.38 -7.50 12.93
CA MET A 54 0.14 -8.32 14.12
C MET A 54 -0.66 -7.59 15.21
N TYR A 55 -0.61 -6.26 15.25
CA TYR A 55 -1.37 -5.43 16.19
C TYR A 55 -2.76 -5.05 15.68
N THR A 56 -3.13 -5.40 14.43
CA THR A 56 -4.47 -5.11 13.92
C THR A 56 -5.53 -5.81 14.75
N TYR A 57 -6.50 -5.04 15.24
CA TYR A 57 -7.63 -5.56 15.98
C TYR A 57 -8.42 -6.55 15.12
N TRP A 58 -8.60 -7.76 15.63
CA TRP A 58 -9.27 -8.84 14.93
C TRP A 58 -10.65 -9.09 15.52
N LYS A 59 -11.70 -8.68 14.80
CA LYS A 59 -13.07 -9.06 15.14
C LYS A 59 -13.42 -10.35 14.38
N ARG A 60 -13.72 -11.43 15.10
CA ARG A 60 -13.97 -12.76 14.49
C ARG A 60 -15.09 -12.74 13.47
N SER A 61 -16.21 -12.04 13.77
CA SER A 61 -17.36 -11.92 12.87
C SER A 61 -17.17 -10.96 11.69
N ALA A 62 -16.16 -10.09 11.74
CA ALA A 62 -15.85 -9.12 10.70
C ALA A 62 -14.33 -8.86 10.66
N PRO A 63 -13.51 -9.82 10.22
CA PRO A 63 -12.08 -9.61 10.07
C PRO A 63 -11.80 -8.55 9.01
N ALA A 64 -10.64 -7.89 9.10
CA ALA A 64 -10.22 -6.90 8.11
C ALA A 64 -10.10 -7.54 6.72
N PRO A 65 -10.89 -7.11 5.70
CA PRO A 65 -10.95 -7.78 4.39
C PRO A 65 -9.59 -7.84 3.69
N SER A 66 -8.82 -6.76 3.73
CA SER A 66 -7.47 -6.73 3.14
C SER A 66 -6.53 -7.78 3.75
N MET A 67 -6.71 -8.13 5.03
CA MET A 67 -5.90 -9.18 5.64
C MET A 67 -6.35 -10.59 5.22
N THR A 68 -7.66 -10.83 5.13
CA THR A 68 -8.20 -12.14 4.71
C THR A 68 -7.90 -12.44 3.25
N ILE A 69 -7.94 -11.43 2.39
CA ILE A 69 -7.58 -11.54 0.97
C ILE A 69 -6.10 -11.92 0.80
N PHE A 70 -5.23 -11.49 1.72
CA PHE A 70 -3.82 -11.89 1.76
C PHE A 70 -3.56 -13.07 2.71
N ASP A 71 -4.47 -14.02 2.77
CA ASP A 71 -4.33 -15.31 3.45
C ASP A 71 -4.00 -15.20 4.95
N ALA A 72 -4.47 -14.15 5.63
CA ALA A 72 -4.31 -14.07 7.07
C ALA A 72 -5.06 -15.19 7.79
N PRO A 73 -4.47 -15.86 8.80
CA PRO A 73 -5.14 -16.90 9.56
C PRO A 73 -6.42 -16.38 10.22
N THR A 74 -7.46 -17.20 10.26
CA THR A 74 -8.74 -16.89 10.95
C THR A 74 -8.60 -16.69 12.45
N ARG A 75 -7.49 -17.16 13.03
CA ARG A 75 -7.19 -17.24 14.48
C ARG A 75 -8.14 -18.17 15.26
N GLU A 76 -8.89 -19.00 14.56
CA GLU A 76 -9.75 -20.03 15.18
C GLU A 76 -9.03 -21.36 15.36
N LYS A 77 -8.05 -21.64 14.48
CA LYS A 77 -7.23 -22.84 14.50
C LYS A 77 -5.77 -22.48 14.41
N CYS A 78 -4.91 -23.28 15.04
CA CYS A 78 -3.47 -23.19 14.83
C CYS A 78 -3.16 -23.57 13.38
N MET A 79 -2.39 -22.74 12.70
CA MET A 79 -1.90 -22.99 11.35
C MET A 79 -0.39 -23.12 11.39
N VAL A 80 0.13 -24.25 10.92
CA VAL A 80 1.57 -24.51 10.84
C VAL A 80 2.18 -23.74 9.68
N GLU A 81 1.46 -23.67 8.56
CA GLU A 81 1.89 -22.96 7.35
C GLU A 81 0.74 -22.15 6.77
N ARG A 82 1.03 -20.94 6.30
CA ARG A 82 0.04 -20.11 5.60
C ARG A 82 0.03 -20.43 4.11
N PRO A 83 -1.14 -20.53 3.48
CA PRO A 83 -1.20 -20.56 2.03
C PRO A 83 -0.58 -19.29 1.46
N ARG A 84 0.02 -19.41 0.29
CA ARG A 84 0.56 -18.30 -0.49
C ARG A 84 -0.16 -18.29 -1.81
N THR A 85 -1.07 -17.35 -1.96
CA THR A 85 -1.85 -17.22 -3.19
C THR A 85 -1.48 -15.92 -3.91
N ASN A 86 -1.65 -15.92 -5.22
CA ASN A 86 -1.66 -14.71 -6.02
C ASN A 86 -2.95 -14.73 -6.85
N THR A 87 -3.88 -13.89 -6.46
CA THR A 87 -5.22 -13.86 -7.04
C THR A 87 -5.53 -12.48 -7.62
N PRO A 88 -6.41 -12.38 -8.65
CA PRO A 88 -6.85 -11.09 -9.16
C PRO A 88 -7.43 -10.17 -8.07
N LEU A 89 -8.04 -10.73 -7.03
CA LEU A 89 -8.59 -9.96 -5.92
C LEU A 89 -7.50 -9.29 -5.07
N GLN A 90 -6.36 -9.95 -4.90
CA GLN A 90 -5.19 -9.36 -4.24
C GLN A 90 -4.63 -8.18 -5.05
N ALA A 91 -4.57 -8.31 -6.38
CA ALA A 91 -4.20 -7.22 -7.27
C ALA A 91 -5.18 -6.03 -7.16
N LEU A 92 -6.48 -6.29 -7.14
CA LEU A 92 -7.49 -5.24 -6.95
C LEU A 92 -7.32 -4.52 -5.60
N VAL A 93 -7.01 -5.24 -4.53
CA VAL A 93 -6.78 -4.64 -3.22
C VAL A 93 -5.53 -3.77 -3.22
N THR A 94 -4.41 -4.24 -3.79
CA THR A 94 -3.18 -3.41 -3.86
C THR A 94 -3.36 -2.16 -4.68
N LEU A 95 -4.27 -2.14 -5.66
CA LEU A 95 -4.51 -1.00 -6.53
C LEU A 95 -5.54 -0.01 -5.96
N ASN A 96 -6.47 -0.45 -5.10
CA ASN A 96 -7.64 0.37 -4.73
C ASN A 96 -7.78 0.62 -3.21
N ASP A 97 -7.17 -0.18 -2.35
CA ASP A 97 -7.27 0.03 -0.91
C ASP A 97 -6.47 1.28 -0.51
N PRO A 98 -7.07 2.22 0.24
CA PRO A 98 -6.41 3.48 0.64
C PRO A 98 -5.05 3.28 1.29
N GLN A 99 -4.86 2.21 2.04
CA GLN A 99 -3.61 1.90 2.71
C GLN A 99 -2.48 1.58 1.72
N PHE A 100 -2.77 0.84 0.65
CA PHE A 100 -1.78 0.52 -0.37
C PHE A 100 -1.53 1.70 -1.30
N THR A 101 -2.56 2.49 -1.62
CA THR A 101 -2.43 3.74 -2.39
C THR A 101 -1.56 4.75 -1.64
N GLU A 102 -1.79 4.93 -0.35
CA GLU A 102 -0.98 5.80 0.50
C GLU A 102 0.47 5.30 0.62
N ALA A 103 0.67 4.00 0.77
CA ALA A 103 2.01 3.41 0.77
C ALA A 103 2.72 3.61 -0.58
N ALA A 104 2.02 3.45 -1.71
CA ALA A 104 2.56 3.72 -3.04
C ALA A 104 2.97 5.19 -3.20
N ARG A 105 2.15 6.14 -2.74
CA ARG A 105 2.47 7.57 -2.74
C ARG A 105 3.75 7.88 -1.95
N ASN A 106 3.88 7.33 -0.76
CA ASN A 106 5.08 7.55 0.06
C ASN A 106 6.32 6.85 -0.52
N LEU A 107 6.16 5.67 -1.13
CA LEU A 107 7.24 5.02 -1.88
C LEU A 107 7.66 5.87 -3.07
N ALA A 108 6.73 6.44 -3.82
CA ALA A 108 6.99 7.36 -4.92
C ALA A 108 7.80 8.59 -4.45
N GLN A 109 7.40 9.18 -3.33
CA GLN A 109 8.15 10.31 -2.73
C GLN A 109 9.60 9.93 -2.41
N ARG A 110 9.84 8.73 -1.88
CA ARG A 110 11.18 8.20 -1.66
C ARG A 110 11.94 7.98 -2.97
N MET A 111 11.28 7.41 -3.99
CA MET A 111 11.90 7.23 -5.32
C MET A 111 12.35 8.56 -5.91
N ILE A 112 11.56 9.62 -5.77
CA ILE A 112 11.91 10.96 -6.25
C ILE A 112 13.10 11.53 -5.48
N LYS A 113 13.10 11.42 -4.15
CA LYS A 113 14.11 12.06 -3.29
C LYS A 113 15.41 11.28 -3.17
N GLU A 114 15.33 9.96 -3.13
CA GLU A 114 16.44 9.07 -2.80
C GLU A 114 16.94 8.27 -4.02
N GLY A 115 16.12 8.17 -5.08
CA GLY A 115 16.34 7.29 -6.23
C GLY A 115 17.29 7.83 -7.30
N GLY A 116 17.81 9.05 -7.15
CA GLY A 116 18.70 9.66 -8.13
C GLY A 116 17.98 10.62 -9.09
N GLN A 117 18.71 11.07 -10.14
CA GLN A 117 18.23 12.14 -11.01
C GLN A 117 17.43 11.64 -12.22
N THR A 118 17.71 10.43 -12.70
CA THR A 118 17.06 9.89 -13.90
C THR A 118 15.87 9.00 -13.52
N ALA A 119 14.87 8.91 -14.42
CA ALA A 119 13.74 8.00 -14.24
C ALA A 119 14.21 6.54 -14.08
N GLN A 120 15.27 6.15 -14.79
CA GLN A 120 15.86 4.83 -14.71
C GLN A 120 16.46 4.53 -13.33
N ASP A 121 17.13 5.51 -12.72
CA ASP A 121 17.70 5.38 -11.38
C ASP A 121 16.58 5.24 -10.34
N ARG A 122 15.54 6.07 -10.43
CA ARG A 122 14.37 6.05 -9.55
C ARG A 122 13.63 4.71 -9.62
N VAL A 123 13.39 4.20 -10.82
CA VAL A 123 12.81 2.85 -11.02
C VAL A 123 13.70 1.78 -10.40
N THR A 124 15.02 1.85 -10.65
CA THR A 124 15.98 0.88 -10.09
C THR A 124 15.97 0.92 -8.56
N TYR A 125 15.91 2.11 -7.99
CA TYR A 125 15.82 2.30 -6.53
C TYR A 125 14.54 1.69 -5.96
N GLY A 126 13.37 2.06 -6.49
CA GLY A 126 12.08 1.53 -6.04
C GLY A 126 12.00 0.01 -6.17
N TYR A 127 12.45 -0.53 -7.31
CA TYR A 127 12.48 -1.98 -7.54
C TYR A 127 13.39 -2.71 -6.53
N ARG A 128 14.56 -2.14 -6.20
CA ARG A 128 15.45 -2.72 -5.17
C ARG A 128 14.85 -2.69 -3.77
N LEU A 129 14.08 -1.67 -3.43
CA LEU A 129 13.37 -1.61 -2.15
C LEU A 129 12.33 -2.74 -2.03
N VAL A 130 11.54 -2.96 -3.07
CA VAL A 130 10.43 -3.91 -3.01
C VAL A 130 10.85 -5.36 -3.29
N ALA A 131 11.80 -5.59 -4.20
CA ALA A 131 12.22 -6.91 -4.66
C ALA A 131 13.62 -7.34 -4.19
N ALA A 132 14.37 -6.46 -3.50
CA ALA A 132 15.75 -6.64 -3.01
C ALA A 132 16.78 -7.06 -4.10
N ARG A 133 16.47 -6.78 -5.37
CA ARG A 133 17.34 -7.04 -6.52
C ARG A 133 17.17 -5.95 -7.58
N LYS A 134 18.08 -5.87 -8.55
CA LYS A 134 17.94 -4.95 -9.67
C LYS A 134 16.88 -5.46 -10.66
N PRO A 135 16.10 -4.56 -11.30
CA PRO A 135 15.19 -4.95 -12.37
C PRO A 135 15.99 -5.44 -13.60
N LYS A 136 15.38 -6.33 -14.38
CA LYS A 136 15.88 -6.62 -15.73
C LYS A 136 15.70 -5.37 -16.60
N PRO A 137 16.58 -5.11 -17.60
CA PRO A 137 16.49 -3.91 -18.43
C PRO A 137 15.10 -3.72 -19.08
N ILE A 138 14.49 -4.80 -19.55
CA ILE A 138 13.15 -4.75 -20.15
C ILE A 138 12.10 -4.28 -19.15
N VAL A 139 12.14 -4.75 -17.90
CA VAL A 139 11.19 -4.35 -16.84
C VAL A 139 11.39 -2.87 -16.48
N ALA A 140 12.64 -2.44 -16.36
CA ALA A 140 12.94 -1.05 -16.07
C ALA A 140 12.45 -0.11 -17.20
N ASN A 141 12.61 -0.49 -18.46
CA ASN A 141 12.11 0.29 -19.60
C ASN A 141 10.57 0.35 -19.62
N ILE A 142 9.88 -0.73 -19.29
CA ILE A 142 8.39 -0.74 -19.18
C ILE A 142 7.94 0.24 -18.10
N LEU A 143 8.57 0.21 -16.92
CA LEU A 143 8.20 1.10 -15.81
C LEU A 143 8.50 2.57 -16.10
N VAL A 144 9.61 2.86 -16.81
CA VAL A 144 9.92 4.23 -17.27
C VAL A 144 8.93 4.68 -18.35
N ALA A 145 8.52 3.80 -19.26
CA ALA A 145 7.50 4.13 -20.25
C ALA A 145 6.16 4.45 -19.57
N ALA A 146 5.73 3.62 -18.60
CA ALA A 146 4.54 3.87 -17.82
C ALA A 146 4.61 5.21 -17.06
N TYR A 147 5.75 5.53 -16.45
CA TYR A 147 5.95 6.84 -15.83
C TYR A 147 5.73 8.00 -16.81
N ASN A 148 6.34 7.93 -17.99
CA ASN A 148 6.22 9.01 -18.98
C ASN A 148 4.77 9.17 -19.47
N GLU A 149 4.06 8.07 -19.70
CA GLU A 149 2.65 8.08 -20.09
C GLU A 149 1.78 8.73 -19.00
N GLU A 150 1.93 8.29 -17.76
CA GLU A 150 1.15 8.80 -16.66
C GLU A 150 1.48 10.26 -16.31
N LEU A 151 2.73 10.67 -16.50
CA LEU A 151 3.12 12.08 -16.35
C LEU A 151 2.36 12.98 -17.33
N GLU A 152 2.25 12.56 -18.59
CA GLU A 152 1.49 13.33 -19.60
C GLU A 152 -0.04 13.31 -19.31
N ASN A 153 -0.55 12.18 -18.78
CA ASN A 153 -1.94 12.09 -18.36
C ASN A 153 -2.26 13.04 -17.20
N PHE A 154 -1.43 13.07 -16.15
CA PHE A 154 -1.64 13.93 -14.99
C PHE A 154 -1.33 15.42 -15.26
N LYS A 155 -0.47 15.74 -16.21
CA LYS A 155 -0.33 17.13 -16.69
C LYS A 155 -1.60 17.66 -17.34
N LYS A 156 -2.35 16.79 -18.04
CA LYS A 156 -3.64 17.15 -18.66
C LYS A 156 -4.79 17.15 -17.66
N ASN A 157 -4.69 16.35 -16.60
CA ASN A 157 -5.74 16.19 -15.58
C ASN A 157 -5.16 16.35 -14.17
N THR A 158 -4.92 17.60 -13.79
CA THR A 158 -4.34 17.94 -12.47
C THR A 158 -5.28 17.59 -11.31
N GLU A 159 -6.60 17.65 -11.52
CA GLU A 159 -7.59 17.28 -10.49
C GLU A 159 -7.48 15.78 -10.13
N ALA A 160 -7.26 14.91 -11.12
CA ALA A 160 -7.03 13.50 -10.86
C ALA A 160 -5.73 13.24 -10.10
N ALA A 161 -4.67 14.02 -10.39
CA ALA A 161 -3.42 13.95 -9.64
C ALA A 161 -3.65 14.31 -8.16
N ASP A 162 -4.35 15.41 -7.89
CA ASP A 162 -4.63 15.86 -6.53
C ASP A 162 -5.48 14.84 -5.77
N LYS A 163 -6.54 14.31 -6.37
CA LYS A 163 -7.37 13.26 -5.76
C LYS A 163 -6.57 12.00 -5.40
N LEU A 164 -5.65 11.58 -6.27
CA LEU A 164 -4.78 10.43 -6.00
C LEU A 164 -3.83 10.72 -4.82
N LEU A 165 -3.25 11.91 -4.78
CA LEU A 165 -2.27 12.31 -3.77
C LEU A 165 -2.91 12.63 -2.41
N ASP A 166 -4.21 12.87 -2.35
CA ASP A 166 -4.95 13.13 -1.11
C ASP A 166 -5.44 11.85 -0.42
N VAL A 167 -5.21 10.68 -1.02
CA VAL A 167 -5.58 9.40 -0.40
C VAL A 167 -4.68 9.12 0.81
N GLY A 168 -5.32 8.79 1.96
CA GLY A 168 -4.63 8.45 3.20
C GLY A 168 -4.45 9.64 4.14
N GLU A 169 -3.87 9.40 5.31
CA GLU A 169 -3.71 10.40 6.37
C GLU A 169 -2.30 11.01 6.42
N SER A 170 -1.28 10.31 5.89
CA SER A 170 0.08 10.83 5.88
C SER A 170 0.19 12.07 4.98
N LYS A 171 0.91 13.08 5.45
CA LYS A 171 1.11 14.31 4.69
C LYS A 171 2.00 14.05 3.47
N ARG A 172 1.59 14.58 2.32
CA ARG A 172 2.44 14.62 1.12
C ARG A 172 3.49 15.73 1.22
N ASP A 173 4.56 15.58 0.49
CA ASP A 173 5.53 16.66 0.33
C ASP A 173 5.06 17.62 -0.76
N GLU A 174 4.68 18.82 -0.37
CA GLU A 174 4.17 19.86 -1.26
C GLU A 174 5.26 20.50 -2.14
N THR A 175 6.53 20.19 -1.91
CA THR A 175 7.63 20.69 -2.75
C THR A 175 7.77 19.89 -4.07
N ILE A 176 7.14 18.73 -4.15
CA ILE A 176 7.14 17.87 -5.35
C ILE A 176 5.98 18.28 -6.27
N ASN A 177 6.26 18.39 -7.56
CA ASN A 177 5.20 18.66 -8.55
C ASN A 177 4.13 17.57 -8.51
N ASN A 178 2.86 17.96 -8.42
CA ASN A 178 1.74 17.02 -8.25
C ASN A 178 1.61 16.00 -9.39
N ALA A 179 1.77 16.42 -10.64
CA ALA A 179 1.69 15.50 -11.77
C ALA A 179 2.86 14.48 -11.76
N GLU A 180 4.06 14.93 -11.43
CA GLU A 180 5.21 14.05 -11.28
C GLU A 180 5.02 13.07 -10.11
N HIS A 181 4.58 13.55 -8.96
CA HIS A 181 4.34 12.70 -7.79
C HIS A 181 3.24 11.67 -8.06
N ALA A 182 2.14 12.06 -8.70
CA ALA A 182 1.05 11.15 -9.06
C ALA A 182 1.52 10.09 -10.06
N ALA A 183 2.28 10.46 -11.09
CA ALA A 183 2.85 9.52 -12.04
C ALA A 183 3.77 8.48 -11.36
N TRP A 184 4.65 8.92 -10.48
CA TRP A 184 5.48 8.01 -9.69
C TRP A 184 4.67 7.17 -8.71
N THR A 185 3.52 7.67 -8.21
CA THR A 185 2.62 6.89 -7.36
C THR A 185 2.03 5.70 -8.12
N ILE A 186 1.65 5.87 -9.38
CA ILE A 186 1.20 4.76 -10.23
C ILE A 186 2.32 3.73 -10.42
N VAL A 187 3.54 4.18 -10.75
CA VAL A 187 4.69 3.27 -10.90
C VAL A 187 4.99 2.53 -9.59
N ALA A 188 4.93 3.21 -8.45
CA ALA A 188 5.10 2.59 -7.13
C ALA A 188 4.00 1.57 -6.83
N SER A 189 2.75 1.83 -7.23
CA SER A 189 1.64 0.88 -7.13
C SER A 189 1.87 -0.36 -8.00
N MET A 190 2.37 -0.18 -9.24
CA MET A 190 2.78 -1.30 -10.10
C MET A 190 3.88 -2.13 -9.44
N LEU A 191 4.87 -1.49 -8.81
CA LEU A 191 5.95 -2.18 -8.10
C LEU A 191 5.42 -3.00 -6.91
N LEU A 192 4.49 -2.46 -6.12
CA LEU A 192 3.86 -3.18 -5.02
C LEU A 192 2.98 -4.35 -5.49
N ASN A 193 2.50 -4.31 -6.73
CA ASN A 193 1.64 -5.33 -7.31
C ASN A 193 2.40 -6.40 -8.12
N LEU A 194 3.72 -6.39 -8.13
CA LEU A 194 4.52 -7.45 -8.75
C LEU A 194 4.27 -8.79 -8.06
N ASP A 195 4.16 -9.88 -8.84
CA ASP A 195 3.99 -11.23 -8.33
C ASP A 195 5.04 -11.57 -7.26
N GLU A 196 6.29 -11.28 -7.53
CA GLU A 196 7.42 -11.52 -6.62
C GLU A 196 7.38 -10.67 -5.33
N VAL A 197 6.55 -9.63 -5.27
CA VAL A 197 6.32 -8.81 -4.07
C VAL A 197 5.13 -9.35 -3.28
N ILE A 198 4.08 -9.80 -3.97
CA ILE A 198 2.87 -10.35 -3.35
C ILE A 198 3.16 -11.72 -2.73
N THR A 199 3.84 -12.60 -3.47
CA THR A 199 4.12 -14.00 -3.06
C THR A 199 5.36 -14.13 -2.18
N ARG A 200 6.10 -13.04 -2.00
CA ARG A 200 7.32 -13.04 -1.21
C ARG A 200 7.01 -13.11 0.29
N LEU A 201 7.48 -14.16 0.91
CA LEU A 201 7.51 -14.32 2.38
C LEU A 201 8.86 -14.87 2.81
#